data_562d7b1a65620c8468edecca56b4ca1c
#
_entry.id   562d7b1a65620c8468edecca56b4ca1c
#
_cell.length_a   1.000
_cell.length_b   1.000
_cell.length_c   1.000
_cell.angle_alpha   90.00
_cell.angle_beta   90.00
_cell.angle_gamma   90.00
#
_symmetry.space_group_name_H-M   'P 1'
#
loop_
_entity.id
_entity.type
_entity.pdbx_description
1 polymer ?
#
loop_
_entity_poly.entity_id
_entity_poly.type
_entity_poly.pdbx_seq_one_letter_code
_entity_poly.pdbx_strand_id
1 'polypeptide(L)'
;MTRYGIDALTAVRLVREGVVVSDRHKLVAPNLLRSQALSIIYRSVRDGSTTAADARQQLERITTMSIRLLGDRVSRGTAFRLAASLDWDDTPNAEYVAVAQLQADAFVTGDPALAKAVADLVTVAPYEALLE
;
A
#
# COMPACT_ATOMS: atom_id res chain seq x y z
N MET A 1 10.10 16.73 -4.44
CA MET A 1 10.01 15.30 -4.10
C MET A 1 8.71 15.03 -3.35
N THR A 2 7.95 14.06 -3.79
CA THR A 2 6.69 13.69 -3.14
C THR A 2 6.83 12.33 -2.46
N ARG A 3 6.33 12.23 -1.24
CA ARG A 3 6.25 10.96 -0.51
C ARG A 3 4.83 10.43 -0.62
N TYR A 4 4.69 9.22 -1.16
CA TYR A 4 3.40 8.55 -1.25
C TYR A 4 3.35 7.37 -0.31
N GLY A 5 2.32 7.34 0.54
CA GLY A 5 1.92 6.10 1.21
C GLY A 5 1.18 5.23 0.20
N ILE A 6 1.52 3.96 0.12
CA ILE A 6 0.83 3.02 -0.77
C ILE A 6 0.37 1.80 0.02
N ASP A 7 -0.69 1.16 -0.44
CA ASP A 7 -1.14 -0.11 0.11
C ASP A 7 -0.66 -1.30 -0.73
N ALA A 8 -0.95 -2.51 -0.26
CA ALA A 8 -0.51 -3.72 -0.95
C ALA A 8 -1.17 -3.86 -2.33
N LEU A 9 -2.43 -3.45 -2.49
CA LEU A 9 -3.10 -3.48 -3.79
C LEU A 9 -2.37 -2.60 -4.79
N THR A 10 -1.95 -1.40 -4.38
CA THR A 10 -1.19 -0.49 -5.23
C THR A 10 0.18 -1.08 -5.58
N ALA A 11 0.89 -1.65 -4.61
CA ALA A 11 2.18 -2.28 -4.85
C ALA A 11 2.08 -3.43 -5.85
N VAL A 12 1.06 -4.27 -5.70
CA VAL A 12 0.81 -5.39 -6.64
C VAL A 12 0.49 -4.87 -8.03
N ARG A 13 -0.32 -3.82 -8.14
CA ARG A 13 -0.61 -3.21 -9.45
C ARG A 13 0.65 -2.69 -10.13
N LEU A 14 1.53 -2.00 -9.38
CA LEU A 14 2.79 -1.49 -9.92
C LEU A 14 3.65 -2.62 -10.52
N VAL A 15 3.81 -3.72 -9.78
CA VAL A 15 4.64 -4.83 -10.27
C VAL A 15 3.99 -5.59 -11.42
N ARG A 16 2.66 -5.71 -11.45
CA ARG A 16 1.93 -6.33 -12.55
C ARG A 16 2.04 -5.53 -13.83
N GLU A 17 2.03 -4.22 -13.73
CA GLU A 17 2.15 -3.31 -14.88
C GLU A 17 3.60 -3.04 -15.26
N GLY A 18 4.57 -3.56 -14.49
CA GLY A 18 5.99 -3.36 -14.78
C GLY A 18 6.45 -1.93 -14.57
N VAL A 19 5.78 -1.18 -13.70
CA VAL A 19 6.09 0.23 -13.44
C VAL A 19 7.22 0.33 -12.42
N VAL A 20 8.24 1.11 -12.75
CA VAL A 20 9.27 1.55 -11.81
C VAL A 20 9.00 3.02 -11.51
N VAL A 21 8.69 3.31 -10.24
CA VAL A 21 8.37 4.68 -9.82
C VAL A 21 9.60 5.57 -9.93
N SER A 22 9.40 6.78 -10.46
CA SER A 22 10.46 7.77 -10.64
C SER A 22 11.16 8.12 -9.33
N ASP A 23 12.46 8.43 -9.39
CA ASP A 23 13.24 8.90 -8.24
C ASP A 23 12.71 10.21 -7.63
N ARG A 24 11.83 10.92 -8.36
CA ARG A 24 11.17 12.13 -7.85
C ARG A 24 10.15 11.82 -6.77
N HIS A 25 9.79 10.55 -6.60
CA HIS A 25 8.82 10.09 -5.61
C HIS A 25 9.47 9.12 -4.65
N LYS A 26 9.01 9.13 -3.41
CA LYS A 26 9.39 8.14 -2.41
C LYS A 26 8.14 7.38 -1.98
N LEU A 27 8.27 6.08 -1.84
CA LEU A 27 7.18 5.23 -1.38
C LEU A 27 7.39 4.85 0.07
N VAL A 28 6.32 4.92 0.85
CA VAL A 28 6.32 4.48 2.26
C VAL A 28 5.11 3.59 2.51
N ALA A 29 5.25 2.64 3.40
CA ALA A 29 4.17 1.74 3.79
C ALA A 29 4.47 1.10 5.14
N PRO A 30 3.45 0.53 5.81
CA PRO A 30 3.70 -0.27 7.00
C PRO A 30 4.40 -1.60 6.67
N ASN A 31 5.01 -2.20 7.67
CA ASN A 31 5.77 -3.45 7.54
C ASN A 31 4.94 -4.60 6.94
N LEU A 32 3.63 -4.61 7.16
CA LEU A 32 2.76 -5.69 6.66
C LEU A 32 2.60 -5.70 5.13
N LEU A 33 3.03 -4.66 4.43
CA LEU A 33 2.80 -4.54 2.97
C LEU A 33 3.27 -5.77 2.21
N ARG A 34 4.50 -6.23 2.44
CA ARG A 34 5.04 -7.37 1.66
C ARG A 34 4.30 -8.66 1.95
N SER A 35 3.90 -8.89 3.19
CA SER A 35 3.10 -10.08 3.54
C SER A 35 1.70 -10.04 2.92
N GLN A 36 1.08 -8.87 2.90
CA GLN A 36 -0.22 -8.73 2.24
C GLN A 36 -0.11 -8.87 0.73
N ALA A 37 0.94 -8.29 0.12
CA ALA A 37 1.19 -8.47 -1.31
C ALA A 37 1.40 -9.93 -1.67
N LEU A 38 2.17 -10.68 -0.85
CA LEU A 38 2.34 -12.12 -1.01
C LEU A 38 0.98 -12.84 -1.01
N SER A 39 0.13 -12.52 -0.05
CA SER A 39 -1.21 -13.12 0.05
C SER A 39 -2.07 -12.82 -1.17
N ILE A 40 -2.07 -11.58 -1.64
CA ILE A 40 -2.84 -11.18 -2.84
C ILE A 40 -2.36 -11.96 -4.07
N ILE A 41 -1.05 -12.03 -4.28
CA ILE A 41 -0.46 -12.72 -5.43
C ILE A 41 -0.74 -14.23 -5.34
N TYR A 42 -0.59 -14.82 -4.16
CA TYR A 42 -0.87 -16.24 -3.94
C TYR A 42 -2.33 -16.58 -4.28
N ARG A 43 -3.29 -15.77 -3.78
CA ARG A 43 -4.71 -15.99 -4.06
C ARG A 43 -5.02 -15.87 -5.55
N SER A 44 -4.33 -14.99 -6.28
CA SER A 44 -4.53 -14.84 -7.73
C SER A 44 -4.05 -16.07 -8.51
N VAL A 45 -3.06 -16.79 -8.00
CA VAL A 45 -2.67 -18.09 -8.58
C VAL A 45 -3.73 -19.14 -8.27
N ARG A 46 -4.24 -19.18 -7.05
CA ARG A 46 -5.25 -20.15 -6.64
C ARG A 46 -6.56 -19.98 -7.40
N ASP A 47 -6.96 -18.75 -7.72
CA ASP A 47 -8.19 -18.50 -8.47
C ASP A 47 -8.00 -18.56 -10.00
N GLY A 48 -6.78 -18.81 -10.47
CA GLY A 48 -6.46 -18.96 -11.89
C GLY A 48 -6.23 -17.67 -12.64
N SER A 49 -6.27 -16.50 -12.00
CA SER A 49 -6.08 -15.21 -12.68
C SER A 49 -4.61 -14.87 -12.97
N THR A 50 -3.68 -15.53 -12.30
CA THR A 50 -2.23 -15.33 -12.47
C THR A 50 -1.55 -16.69 -12.56
N THR A 51 -0.59 -16.83 -13.50
CA THR A 51 0.21 -18.07 -13.60
C THR A 51 1.27 -18.09 -12.49
N ALA A 52 1.74 -19.31 -12.15
CA ALA A 52 2.82 -19.45 -11.16
C ALA A 52 4.10 -18.75 -11.60
N ALA A 53 4.41 -18.75 -12.91
CA ALA A 53 5.59 -18.06 -13.44
C ALA A 53 5.49 -16.55 -13.27
N ASP A 54 4.33 -15.96 -13.60
CA ASP A 54 4.09 -14.53 -13.45
C ASP A 54 4.11 -14.13 -11.96
N ALA A 55 3.55 -14.97 -11.10
CA ALA A 55 3.54 -14.73 -9.66
C ALA A 55 4.96 -14.66 -9.10
N ARG A 56 5.85 -15.57 -9.50
CA ARG A 56 7.25 -15.53 -9.07
C ARG A 56 7.94 -14.25 -9.48
N GLN A 57 7.68 -13.77 -10.70
CA GLN A 57 8.23 -12.51 -11.18
C GLN A 57 7.68 -11.32 -10.38
N GLN A 58 6.38 -11.33 -10.10
CA GLN A 58 5.74 -10.29 -9.28
C GLN A 58 6.33 -10.25 -7.87
N LEU A 59 6.51 -11.42 -7.24
CA LEU A 59 7.10 -11.51 -5.91
C LEU A 59 8.53 -10.99 -5.87
N GLU A 60 9.34 -11.29 -6.89
CA GLU A 60 10.69 -10.76 -6.99
C GLU A 60 10.67 -9.22 -7.09
N ARG A 61 9.77 -8.67 -7.87
CA ARG A 61 9.62 -7.21 -7.99
C ARG A 61 9.14 -6.56 -6.69
N ILE A 62 8.25 -7.21 -5.95
CA ILE A 62 7.84 -6.75 -4.61
C ILE A 62 9.04 -6.71 -3.66
N THR A 63 9.87 -7.77 -3.68
CA THR A 63 11.04 -7.86 -2.83
C THR A 63 12.07 -6.77 -3.12
N THR A 64 12.25 -6.42 -4.39
CA THR A 64 13.25 -5.44 -4.83
C THR A 64 12.71 -4.03 -4.98
N MET A 65 11.41 -3.82 -4.75
CA MET A 65 10.79 -2.50 -4.83
C MET A 65 11.44 -1.53 -3.84
N SER A 66 11.78 -0.34 -4.34
CA SER A 66 12.33 0.73 -3.50
C SER A 66 11.21 1.36 -2.71
N ILE A 67 10.99 0.87 -1.50
CA ILE A 67 9.94 1.32 -0.59
C ILE A 67 10.48 1.31 0.84
N ARG A 68 10.19 2.37 1.59
CA ARG A 68 10.52 2.42 3.02
C ARG A 68 9.38 1.84 3.82
N LEU A 69 9.65 0.75 4.52
CA LEU A 69 8.69 0.11 5.41
C LEU A 69 8.84 0.66 6.83
N LEU A 70 7.73 1.03 7.42
CA LEU A 70 7.67 1.69 8.71
C LEU A 70 6.75 0.94 9.66
N GLY A 71 7.10 0.91 10.92
CA GLY A 71 6.28 0.28 11.93
C GLY A 71 6.90 0.55 13.29
N ASP A 72 6.37 1.54 13.99
CA ASP A 72 6.83 1.90 15.29
C ASP A 72 5.65 2.04 16.27
N ARG A 73 5.98 2.42 17.50
CA ARG A 73 4.98 2.59 18.56
C ARG A 73 3.96 3.69 18.21
N VAL A 74 4.42 4.79 17.60
CA VAL A 74 3.55 5.91 17.25
C VAL A 74 2.58 5.53 16.15
N SER A 75 3.08 4.90 15.09
CA SER A 75 2.22 4.48 13.98
C SER A 75 1.20 3.43 14.41
N ARG A 76 1.58 2.49 15.27
CA ARG A 76 0.65 1.49 15.81
C ARG A 76 -0.43 2.13 16.69
N GLY A 77 -0.07 3.06 17.55
CA GLY A 77 -1.04 3.78 18.37
C GLY A 77 -2.00 4.62 17.54
N THR A 78 -1.51 5.28 16.50
CA THR A 78 -2.33 6.03 15.55
C THR A 78 -3.28 5.11 14.82
N ALA A 79 -2.81 3.95 14.34
CA ALA A 79 -3.63 2.97 13.65
C ALA A 79 -4.77 2.45 14.55
N PHE A 80 -4.47 2.17 15.82
CA PHE A 80 -5.48 1.72 16.77
C PHE A 80 -6.59 2.77 16.92
N ARG A 81 -6.21 4.04 17.11
CA ARG A 81 -7.18 5.13 17.26
C ARG A 81 -8.02 5.34 16.00
N LEU A 82 -7.38 5.26 14.81
CA LEU A 82 -8.08 5.40 13.54
C LEU A 82 -9.13 4.29 13.36
N ALA A 83 -8.74 3.05 13.59
CA ALA A 83 -9.65 1.91 13.45
C ALA A 83 -10.84 2.06 14.40
N ALA A 84 -10.59 2.46 15.65
CA ALA A 84 -11.65 2.67 16.62
C ALA A 84 -12.59 3.80 16.22
N SER A 85 -12.05 4.94 15.76
CA SER A 85 -12.85 6.11 15.38
C SER A 85 -13.69 5.86 14.13
N LEU A 86 -13.22 5.00 13.22
CA LEU A 86 -13.91 4.64 11.99
C LEU A 86 -14.80 3.40 12.15
N ASP A 87 -14.85 2.84 13.35
CA ASP A 87 -15.60 1.63 13.66
C ASP A 87 -15.22 0.45 12.77
N TRP A 88 -13.92 0.30 12.51
CA TRP A 88 -13.40 -0.82 11.74
C TRP A 88 -13.15 -2.04 12.63
N ASP A 89 -13.43 -3.22 12.09
CA ASP A 89 -13.27 -4.49 12.81
C ASP A 89 -11.83 -4.94 12.93
N ASP A 90 -10.92 -4.38 12.12
CA ASP A 90 -9.52 -4.80 12.07
C ASP A 90 -8.63 -3.60 11.74
N THR A 91 -7.33 -3.76 11.88
CA THR A 91 -6.36 -2.67 11.83
C THR A 91 -5.48 -2.58 10.58
N PRO A 92 -5.42 -3.56 9.65
CA PRO A 92 -4.49 -3.46 8.51
C PRO A 92 -4.64 -2.19 7.70
N ASN A 93 -5.87 -1.82 7.32
CA ASN A 93 -6.11 -0.58 6.58
C ASN A 93 -5.74 0.66 7.40
N ALA A 94 -5.98 0.61 8.71
CA ALA A 94 -5.61 1.69 9.60
C ALA A 94 -4.09 1.90 9.69
N GLU A 95 -3.30 0.83 9.58
CA GLU A 95 -1.84 0.95 9.55
C GLU A 95 -1.37 1.71 8.30
N TYR A 96 -1.96 1.43 7.13
CA TYR A 96 -1.64 2.17 5.90
C TYR A 96 -1.97 3.66 6.05
N VAL A 97 -3.13 3.97 6.58
CA VAL A 97 -3.57 5.35 6.77
C VAL A 97 -2.69 6.06 7.80
N ALA A 98 -2.35 5.39 8.90
CA ALA A 98 -1.46 5.95 9.93
C ALA A 98 -0.08 6.31 9.38
N VAL A 99 0.53 5.41 8.62
CA VAL A 99 1.83 5.68 7.99
C VAL A 99 1.72 6.84 7.00
N ALA A 100 0.65 6.90 6.22
CA ALA A 100 0.42 8.01 5.30
C ALA A 100 0.29 9.35 6.03
N GLN A 101 -0.50 9.40 7.12
CA GLN A 101 -0.65 10.62 7.91
C GLN A 101 0.69 11.11 8.50
N LEU A 102 1.49 10.17 9.00
CA LEU A 102 2.70 10.51 9.76
C LEU A 102 3.91 10.75 8.85
N GLN A 103 3.97 10.12 7.68
CA GLN A 103 5.19 10.05 6.89
C GLN A 103 5.04 10.38 5.42
N ALA A 104 3.83 10.67 4.93
CA ALA A 104 3.62 10.88 3.49
C ALA A 104 2.89 12.20 3.20
N ASP A 105 3.02 12.66 1.97
CA ASP A 105 2.29 13.83 1.46
C ASP A 105 0.91 13.42 0.95
N ALA A 106 0.78 12.19 0.45
CA ALA A 106 -0.47 11.67 -0.09
C ALA A 106 -0.51 10.14 0.05
N PHE A 107 -1.70 9.59 -0.04
CA PHE A 107 -1.97 8.16 0.03
C PHE A 107 -2.57 7.68 -1.29
N VAL A 108 -2.02 6.59 -1.83
CA VAL A 108 -2.54 5.92 -3.02
C VAL A 108 -3.00 4.53 -2.61
N THR A 109 -4.28 4.26 -2.78
CA THR A 109 -4.87 2.96 -2.47
C THR A 109 -5.52 2.34 -3.71
N GLY A 110 -5.47 1.01 -3.80
CA GLY A 110 -6.19 0.27 -4.84
C GLY A 110 -7.64 -0.02 -4.47
N ASP A 111 -8.10 0.42 -3.30
CA ASP A 111 -9.46 0.19 -2.81
C ASP A 111 -10.26 1.50 -2.83
N PRO A 112 -11.22 1.66 -3.77
CA PRO A 112 -12.02 2.88 -3.85
C PRO A 112 -12.83 3.17 -2.58
N ALA A 113 -13.30 2.14 -1.90
CA ALA A 113 -14.05 2.31 -0.65
C ALA A 113 -13.15 2.87 0.46
N LEU A 114 -11.92 2.39 0.55
CA LEU A 114 -10.95 2.92 1.49
C LEU A 114 -10.60 4.37 1.17
N ALA A 115 -10.36 4.69 -0.10
CA ALA A 115 -10.08 6.06 -0.54
C ALA A 115 -11.17 7.03 -0.08
N LYS A 116 -12.42 6.64 -0.25
CA LYS A 116 -13.58 7.45 0.16
C LYS A 116 -13.65 7.58 1.68
N ALA A 117 -13.44 6.48 2.40
CA ALA A 117 -13.55 6.46 3.86
C ALA A 117 -12.53 7.36 4.56
N VAL A 118 -11.34 7.57 3.96
CA VAL A 118 -10.23 8.29 4.58
C VAL A 118 -9.93 9.63 3.92
N ALA A 119 -10.77 10.08 2.99
CA ALA A 119 -10.54 11.32 2.24
C ALA A 119 -10.40 12.56 3.12
N ASP A 120 -11.03 12.58 4.29
CA ASP A 120 -10.94 13.68 5.25
C ASP A 120 -9.74 13.55 6.20
N LEU A 121 -9.04 12.42 6.18
CA LEU A 121 -7.95 12.10 7.11
C LEU A 121 -6.58 12.24 6.46
N VAL A 122 -6.49 11.96 5.17
CA VAL A 122 -5.26 12.04 4.38
C VAL A 122 -5.59 12.62 3.01
N THR A 123 -4.60 13.20 2.35
CA THR A 123 -4.72 13.53 0.93
C THR A 123 -4.67 12.25 0.13
N VAL A 124 -5.74 11.93 -0.60
CA VAL A 124 -5.78 10.76 -1.48
C VAL A 124 -5.37 11.18 -2.88
N ALA A 125 -4.36 10.53 -3.44
CA ALA A 125 -3.91 10.75 -4.81
C ALA A 125 -4.29 9.56 -5.69
N PRO A 126 -4.50 9.78 -7.00
CA PRO A 126 -4.79 8.67 -7.92
C PRO A 126 -3.53 7.87 -8.22
N TYR A 127 -3.71 6.62 -8.65
CA TYR A 127 -2.60 5.75 -9.05
C TYR A 127 -1.69 6.41 -10.08
N GLU A 128 -2.29 7.14 -11.02
CA GLU A 128 -1.58 7.81 -12.11
C GLU A 128 -0.54 8.83 -11.61
N ALA A 129 -0.70 9.35 -10.40
CA ALA A 129 0.29 10.23 -9.78
C ALA A 129 1.65 9.55 -9.61
N LEU A 130 1.66 8.22 -9.43
CA LEU A 130 2.89 7.45 -9.29
C LEU A 130 3.63 7.26 -10.62
N LEU A 131 2.97 7.52 -11.74
CA LEU A 131 3.51 7.31 -13.09
C LEU A 131 4.23 8.56 -13.64
N GLU A 132 4.14 9.66 -12.93
CA GLU A 132 4.69 10.97 -13.35
C GLU A 132 6.18 11.15 -13.05
#